data_15f10afb55e7d49818aa22bdcb6dc4a1
#
_entry.id   15f10afb55e7d49818aa22bdcb6dc4a1
#
_cell.length_a   1.000
_cell.length_b   1.000
_cell.length_c   1.000
_cell.angle_alpha   90.00
_cell.angle_beta   90.00
_cell.angle_gamma   90.00
#
_symmetry.space_group_name_H-M   'P 1'
#
loop_
_entity.id
_entity.type
_entity.pdbx_description
1 polymer ?
#
loop_
_entity_poly.entity_id
_entity_poly.type
_entity_poly.pdbx_seq_one_letter_code
_entity_poly.pdbx_strand_id
1 'polypeptide(L)'
;MTTNGVPAASVILLRDAPVGAAQVLLLRRHESSGVLAGAFVFPGGKVDDADTVAPAELPPGEAERFVGSTAPEVRAAFVAALRELEEEAGVRLTPRDL
;
A
#
# COMPACT_ATOMS: atom_id res chain seq x y z
N MET A 1 10.41 -8.13 20.85
CA MET A 1 10.79 -9.25 19.96
C MET A 1 10.93 -8.74 18.53
N THR A 2 12.04 -9.06 17.94
CA THR A 2 12.31 -8.65 16.57
C THR A 2 11.64 -9.64 15.62
N THR A 3 10.86 -9.15 14.69
CA THR A 3 10.31 -10.01 13.63
C THR A 3 11.33 -10.13 12.52
N ASN A 4 11.38 -11.30 11.88
CA ASN A 4 12.24 -11.53 10.72
C ASN A 4 11.54 -11.18 9.41
N GLY A 5 10.33 -10.64 9.49
CA GLY A 5 9.59 -10.25 8.32
C GLY A 5 10.10 -8.95 7.71
N VAL A 6 9.97 -8.83 6.39
CA VAL A 6 10.27 -7.61 5.66
C VAL A 6 9.01 -6.73 5.67
N PRO A 7 9.11 -5.45 6.08
CA PRO A 7 7.97 -4.57 6.04
C PRO A 7 7.42 -4.43 4.61
N ALA A 8 6.10 -4.51 4.50
CA ALA A 8 5.41 -4.36 3.22
C ALA A 8 4.08 -3.67 3.45
N ALA A 9 3.54 -3.09 2.39
CA ALA A 9 2.27 -2.40 2.44
C ALA A 9 1.42 -2.76 1.23
N SER A 10 0.11 -2.81 1.42
CA SER A 10 -0.86 -3.00 0.35
C SER A 10 -1.91 -1.91 0.39
N VAL A 11 -2.48 -1.62 -0.76
CA VAL A 11 -3.56 -0.64 -0.90
C VAL A 11 -4.83 -1.36 -1.33
N ILE A 12 -5.91 -1.09 -0.62
CA ILE A 12 -7.24 -1.50 -1.06
C ILE A 12 -7.89 -0.24 -1.64
N LEU A 13 -7.85 -0.11 -2.96
CA LEU A 13 -8.38 1.05 -3.66
C LEU A 13 -9.79 0.75 -4.14
N LEU A 14 -10.73 1.59 -3.70
CA LEU A 14 -12.13 1.44 -4.01
C LEU A 14 -12.60 2.58 -4.91
N ARG A 15 -13.58 2.29 -5.76
CA ARG A 15 -14.31 3.30 -6.50
C ARG A 15 -15.79 2.95 -6.52
N ASP A 16 -16.64 3.96 -6.68
CA ASP A 16 -18.06 3.72 -6.83
C ASP A 16 -18.33 3.07 -8.18
N ALA A 17 -19.19 2.05 -8.17
CA ALA A 17 -19.69 1.47 -9.39
C ALA A 17 -20.92 2.26 -9.88
N PRO A 18 -21.17 2.31 -11.21
CA PRO A 18 -22.37 2.97 -11.74
C PRO A 18 -23.66 2.39 -11.18
N VAL A 19 -23.67 1.09 -10.92
CA VAL A 19 -24.80 0.39 -10.33
C VAL A 19 -24.26 -0.65 -9.34
N GLY A 20 -24.82 -0.66 -8.13
CA GLY A 20 -24.51 -1.68 -7.13
C GLY A 20 -23.34 -1.34 -6.23
N ALA A 21 -22.60 -2.35 -5.81
CA ALA A 21 -21.52 -2.23 -4.83
C ALA A 21 -20.28 -1.56 -5.42
N ALA A 22 -19.44 -1.02 -4.53
CA ALA A 22 -18.14 -0.46 -4.92
C ALA A 22 -17.26 -1.52 -5.60
N GLN A 23 -16.37 -1.04 -6.44
CA GLN A 23 -15.38 -1.89 -7.12
C GLN A 23 -14.03 -1.74 -6.44
N VAL A 24 -13.25 -2.81 -6.41
CA VAL A 24 -11.90 -2.82 -5.86
C VAL A 24 -10.91 -3.05 -6.99
N LEU A 25 -9.77 -2.34 -6.93
CA LEU A 25 -8.69 -2.54 -7.88
C LEU A 25 -7.86 -3.76 -7.49
N LEU A 26 -7.76 -4.71 -8.42
CA LEU A 26 -6.87 -5.86 -8.29
C LEU A 26 -5.93 -5.89 -9.49
N LEU A 27 -4.71 -6.34 -9.23
CA LEU A 27 -3.70 -6.55 -10.25
C LEU A 27 -3.45 -8.05 -10.41
N ARG A 28 -3.25 -8.48 -11.64
CA ARG A 28 -2.89 -9.87 -11.89
C ARG A 28 -1.38 -9.99 -11.95
N ARG A 29 -0.82 -10.86 -11.11
CA ARG A 29 0.60 -11.14 -11.14
C ARG A 29 0.96 -11.84 -12.45
N HIS A 30 2.13 -11.47 -12.99
CA HIS A 30 2.62 -12.07 -14.23
C HIS A 30 2.83 -13.58 -14.04
N GLU A 31 2.57 -14.35 -15.07
CA GLU A 31 2.72 -15.81 -15.00
C GLU A 31 4.16 -16.27 -14.78
N SER A 32 5.13 -15.43 -15.13
CA SER A 32 6.54 -15.71 -14.86
C SER A 32 6.97 -15.33 -13.44
N SER A 33 6.06 -14.80 -12.63
CA SER A 33 6.37 -14.45 -11.24
C SER A 33 6.65 -15.73 -10.45
N GLY A 34 7.70 -15.70 -9.62
CA GLY A 34 8.06 -16.85 -8.79
C GLY A 34 7.11 -17.09 -7.62
N VAL A 35 6.28 -16.10 -7.26
CA VAL A 35 5.34 -16.19 -6.15
C VAL A 35 3.96 -15.81 -6.65
N LEU A 36 2.97 -16.67 -6.38
CA LEU A 36 1.57 -16.43 -6.73
C LEU A 36 1.38 -16.07 -8.20
N ALA A 37 2.10 -16.73 -9.11
CA ALA A 37 2.01 -16.47 -10.54
C ALA A 37 0.56 -16.56 -11.02
N GLY A 38 0.11 -15.56 -11.77
CA GLY A 38 -1.25 -15.49 -12.29
C GLY A 38 -2.33 -15.11 -11.27
N ALA A 39 -2.00 -14.98 -9.99
CA ALA A 39 -2.97 -14.61 -8.95
C ALA A 39 -3.35 -13.13 -9.03
N PHE A 40 -4.57 -12.81 -8.61
CA PHE A 40 -4.99 -11.43 -8.42
C PHE A 40 -4.60 -10.96 -7.04
N VAL A 41 -4.00 -9.78 -6.96
CA VAL A 41 -3.50 -9.21 -5.71
C VAL A 41 -3.83 -7.73 -5.63
N PHE A 42 -3.87 -7.20 -4.41
CA PHE A 42 -3.94 -5.76 -4.22
C PHE A 42 -2.61 -5.12 -4.61
N PRO A 43 -2.61 -3.87 -5.10
CA PRO A 43 -1.37 -3.13 -5.30
C PRO A 43 -0.60 -3.03 -4.00
N GLY A 44 0.72 -3.15 -4.08
CA GLY A 44 1.56 -3.06 -2.90
C GLY A 44 2.93 -3.67 -3.11
N GLY A 45 3.75 -3.60 -2.09
CA GLY A 45 5.09 -4.13 -2.14
C GLY A 45 5.87 -3.83 -0.87
N LYS A 46 7.15 -4.12 -0.92
CA LYS A 46 8.05 -3.91 0.21
C LYS A 46 8.29 -2.43 0.48
N VAL A 47 8.46 -2.09 1.75
CA VAL A 47 8.90 -0.76 2.15
C VAL A 47 10.39 -0.65 1.85
N ASP A 48 10.76 0.34 1.03
CA ASP A 48 12.16 0.62 0.72
C ASP A 48 12.76 1.61 1.72
N ASP A 49 14.08 1.64 1.82
CA ASP A 49 14.76 2.61 2.67
C ASP A 49 14.39 4.05 2.29
N ALA A 50 14.22 4.33 1.02
CA ALA A 50 13.81 5.65 0.55
C ALA A 50 12.43 6.05 1.08
N ASP A 51 11.53 5.10 1.32
CA ASP A 51 10.21 5.38 1.87
C ASP A 51 10.28 5.87 3.31
N THR A 52 11.30 5.48 4.04
CA THR A 52 11.48 5.86 5.45
C THR A 52 11.90 7.31 5.62
N VAL A 53 12.49 7.91 4.59
CA VAL A 53 13.00 9.29 4.64
C VAL A 53 12.20 10.25 3.74
N ALA A 54 11.28 9.72 2.94
CA ALA A 54 10.45 10.54 2.08
C ALA A 54 9.53 11.45 2.93
N PRO A 55 9.39 12.73 2.56
CA PRO A 55 8.47 13.61 3.26
C PRO A 55 7.03 13.18 2.99
N ALA A 56 6.27 12.98 4.07
CA ALA A 56 4.86 12.66 3.97
C ALA A 56 4.16 13.05 5.25
N GLU A 57 2.98 13.63 5.12
CA GLU A 57 2.12 13.95 6.26
C GLU A 57 0.92 13.01 6.23
N LEU A 58 0.72 12.31 7.32
CA LEU A 58 -0.46 11.49 7.49
C LEU A 58 -1.63 12.33 8.00
N PRO A 59 -2.87 11.97 7.66
CA PRO A 59 -4.02 12.58 8.29
C PRO A 59 -3.95 12.43 9.82
N PRO A 60 -4.47 13.38 10.59
CA PRO A 60 -4.46 13.28 12.05
C PRO A 60 -5.09 11.97 12.53
N GLY A 61 -4.43 11.31 13.47
CA GLY A 61 -4.92 10.08 14.07
C GLY A 61 -4.63 8.80 13.30
N GLU A 62 -4.08 8.89 12.09
CA GLU A 62 -3.84 7.69 11.29
C GLU A 62 -2.77 6.77 11.89
N ALA A 63 -1.68 7.34 12.42
CA ALA A 63 -0.62 6.52 13.00
C ALA A 63 -1.10 5.71 14.20
N GLU A 64 -2.02 6.24 14.97
CA GLU A 64 -2.54 5.60 16.18
C GLU A 64 -3.48 4.43 15.89
N ARG A 65 -3.96 4.32 14.65
CA ARG A 65 -4.83 3.21 14.25
C ARG A 65 -4.08 1.89 14.09
N PHE A 66 -2.76 1.95 14.00
CA PHE A 66 -1.92 0.77 13.75
C PHE A 66 -1.22 0.36 15.03
N VAL A 67 -1.89 -0.49 15.82
CA VAL A 67 -1.38 -0.98 17.09
C VAL A 67 -0.13 -1.83 16.85
N GLY A 68 0.91 -1.56 17.64
CA GLY A 68 2.17 -2.31 17.53
C GLY A 68 3.18 -1.72 16.55
N SER A 69 2.84 -0.63 15.86
CA SER A 69 3.74 0.06 14.95
C SER A 69 4.03 1.48 15.45
N THR A 70 5.22 1.97 15.18
CA THR A 70 5.57 3.36 15.49
C THR A 70 5.03 4.31 14.41
N ALA A 71 4.92 5.59 14.72
CA ALA A 71 4.48 6.57 13.73
C ALA A 71 5.39 6.62 12.50
N PRO A 72 6.74 6.59 12.63
CA PRO A 72 7.61 6.50 11.45
C PRO A 72 7.37 5.25 10.60
N GLU A 73 7.11 4.10 11.23
CA GLU A 73 6.81 2.87 10.50
C GLU A 73 5.51 2.98 9.71
N VAL A 74 4.47 3.54 10.32
CA VAL A 74 3.19 3.75 9.64
C VAL A 74 3.35 4.70 8.47
N ARG A 75 4.09 5.80 8.66
CA ARG A 75 4.35 6.76 7.59
C ARG A 75 5.09 6.11 6.41
N ALA A 76 6.13 5.34 6.70
CA ALA A 76 6.87 4.63 5.65
C ALA A 76 5.98 3.65 4.89
N ALA A 77 5.08 2.96 5.58
CA ALA A 77 4.14 2.05 4.94
C ALA A 77 3.18 2.79 4.00
N PHE A 78 2.68 3.96 4.41
CA PHE A 78 1.83 4.78 3.53
C PHE A 78 2.58 5.25 2.29
N VAL A 79 3.82 5.70 2.46
CA VAL A 79 4.66 6.12 1.33
C VAL A 79 4.88 4.95 0.36
N ALA A 80 5.24 3.79 0.89
CA ALA A 80 5.45 2.59 0.08
C ALA A 80 4.19 2.19 -0.68
N ALA A 81 3.04 2.19 -0.01
CA ALA A 81 1.77 1.83 -0.62
C ALA A 81 1.42 2.75 -1.79
N LEU A 82 1.58 4.06 -1.61
CA LEU A 82 1.28 5.03 -2.66
C LEU A 82 2.27 4.95 -3.81
N ARG A 83 3.55 4.73 -3.51
CA ARG A 83 4.58 4.54 -4.54
C ARG A 83 4.31 3.30 -5.38
N GLU A 84 4.04 2.18 -4.73
CA GLU A 84 3.74 0.92 -5.44
C GLU A 84 2.47 1.04 -6.28
N LEU A 85 1.45 1.73 -5.78
CA LEU A 85 0.22 1.97 -6.53
C LEU A 85 0.50 2.72 -7.83
N GLU A 86 1.35 3.75 -7.77
CA GLU A 86 1.73 4.51 -8.96
C GLU A 86 2.56 3.65 -9.92
N GLU A 87 3.54 2.92 -9.40
CA GLU A 87 4.41 2.07 -10.21
C GLU A 87 3.65 0.92 -10.89
N GLU A 88 2.75 0.29 -10.17
CA GLU A 88 2.06 -0.90 -10.66
C GLU A 88 0.79 -0.60 -11.45
N ALA A 89 0.06 0.43 -11.08
CA ALA A 89 -1.25 0.74 -11.66
C ALA A 89 -1.34 2.12 -12.32
N GLY A 90 -0.31 2.95 -12.20
CA GLY A 90 -0.32 4.30 -12.75
C GLY A 90 -1.26 5.27 -12.04
N VAL A 91 -1.73 4.91 -10.86
CA VAL A 91 -2.64 5.76 -10.08
C VAL A 91 -1.84 6.55 -9.07
N ARG A 92 -1.94 7.88 -9.14
CA ARG A 92 -1.24 8.77 -8.21
C ARG A 92 -2.22 9.34 -7.20
N LEU A 93 -2.01 8.97 -5.94
CA LEU A 93 -2.78 9.49 -4.81
C LEU A 93 -1.82 10.09 -3.78
N THR A 94 -2.38 10.91 -2.89
CA THR A 94 -1.65 11.46 -1.75
C THR A 94 -2.20 10.84 -0.46
N PRO A 95 -1.50 10.97 0.68
CA PRO A 95 -2.03 10.47 1.95
C PRO A 95 -3.43 11.01 2.30
N ARG A 96 -3.79 12.19 1.80
CA ARG A 96 -5.10 12.78 2.04
C ARG A 96 -6.23 12.06 1.32
N ASP A 97 -5.90 11.29 0.30
CA ASP A 97 -6.88 10.52 -0.47
C ASP A 97 -7.22 9.17 0.18
N LEU A 98 -6.49 8.82 1.23
CA LEU A 98 -6.63 7.52 1.90
C LEU A 98 -7.53 7.60 3.14
#